data_ca8340ff7433f2108d3b758deb8d74f5
#
_entry.id   ca8340ff7433f2108d3b758deb8d74f5
#
_cell.length_a   1.000
_cell.length_b   1.000
_cell.length_c   1.000
_cell.angle_alpha   90.00
_cell.angle_beta   90.00
_cell.angle_gamma   90.00
#
_symmetry.space_group_name_H-M   'P 1'
#
loop_
_entity.id
_entity.type
_entity.pdbx_description
1 polymer ?
#
loop_
_entity_poly.entity_id
_entity_poly.type
_entity_poly.pdbx_seq_one_letter_code
_entity_poly.pdbx_strand_id
1 'polypeptide(L)'
;MGSIKCTALGGLLLSLGALYGCGDLAIRDTSSLFVPQFQRSEVLGFVAGIGTTFAALPDLIAMFRRRSSAGMNPRMAGITGVFQIVWVYYGLLIASRPVIVWNLIAIVINFLSVGAYLYFVRSERNRVKA
;
A
#
# COMPACT_ATOMS: atom_id res chain seq x y z
N MET A 1 20.30 -21.21 28.95
CA MET A 1 19.26 -21.01 27.90
C MET A 1 18.31 -19.88 28.26
N GLY A 2 18.79 -18.75 28.80
CA GLY A 2 17.97 -17.63 29.28
C GLY A 2 18.29 -16.26 28.65
N SER A 3 19.34 -16.15 27.82
CA SER A 3 19.85 -14.84 27.35
C SER A 3 19.18 -14.30 26.07
N ILE A 4 18.57 -15.13 25.22
CA ILE A 4 18.04 -14.71 23.93
C ILE A 4 16.66 -14.02 24.05
N LYS A 5 15.90 -14.30 25.08
CA LYS A 5 14.56 -13.70 25.28
C LYS A 5 14.60 -12.25 25.76
N CYS A 6 15.66 -11.84 26.44
CA CYS A 6 15.77 -10.46 26.95
C CYS A 6 16.15 -9.43 25.88
N THR A 7 16.91 -9.84 24.86
CA THR A 7 17.33 -8.97 23.76
C THR A 7 16.19 -8.70 22.77
N ALA A 8 15.32 -9.69 22.52
CA ALA A 8 14.16 -9.51 21.62
C ALA A 8 13.11 -8.57 22.25
N LEU A 9 12.89 -8.67 23.57
CA LEU A 9 11.95 -7.80 24.28
C LEU A 9 12.47 -6.36 24.37
N GLY A 10 13.78 -6.18 24.55
CA GLY A 10 14.43 -4.87 24.56
C GLY A 10 14.36 -4.16 23.22
N GLY A 11 14.53 -4.89 22.11
CA GLY A 11 14.37 -4.36 20.76
C GLY A 11 12.94 -3.91 20.44
N LEU A 12 11.94 -4.66 20.90
CA LEU A 12 10.53 -4.32 20.72
C LEU A 12 10.14 -3.08 21.54
N LEU A 13 10.65 -2.96 22.79
CA LEU A 13 10.40 -1.80 23.65
C LEU A 13 11.11 -0.53 23.14
N LEU A 14 12.30 -0.66 22.54
CA LEU A 14 13.01 0.46 21.92
C LEU A 14 12.29 0.95 20.64
N SER A 15 11.72 0.05 19.85
CA SER A 15 10.94 0.44 18.67
C SER A 15 9.60 1.11 19.04
N LEU A 16 8.99 0.70 20.15
CA LEU A 16 7.79 1.38 20.68
C LEU A 16 8.15 2.73 21.32
N GLY A 17 9.32 2.86 21.97
CA GLY A 17 9.79 4.13 22.53
C GLY A 17 10.09 5.22 21.51
N ALA A 18 10.48 4.83 20.27
CA ALA A 18 10.70 5.76 19.17
C ALA A 18 9.39 6.40 18.63
N LEU A 19 8.24 5.81 18.98
CA LEU A 19 6.91 6.35 18.61
C LEU A 19 6.41 7.43 19.58
N TYR A 20 7.07 7.65 20.70
CA TYR A 20 6.66 8.66 21.69
C TYR A 20 7.09 10.10 21.36
N GLY A 21 7.75 10.33 20.22
CA GLY A 21 8.00 11.67 19.68
C GLY A 21 6.73 12.25 19.03
N CYS A 22 5.63 12.39 19.78
CA CYS A 22 4.33 12.81 19.26
C CYS A 22 4.30 14.22 18.59
N GLY A 23 5.39 14.98 18.60
CA GLY A 23 5.49 16.27 17.91
C GLY A 23 5.71 16.17 16.40
N ASP A 24 6.17 15.00 15.90
CA ASP A 24 6.59 14.83 14.50
C ASP A 24 5.49 14.23 13.60
N LEU A 25 4.36 13.81 14.17
CA LEU A 25 3.25 13.21 13.43
C LEU A 25 2.22 14.23 12.93
N ALA A 26 2.46 15.51 13.14
CA ALA A 26 1.63 16.57 12.62
C ALA A 26 2.08 16.98 11.20
N ILE A 27 1.16 17.04 10.26
CA ILE A 27 1.42 17.55 8.90
C ILE A 27 1.74 19.04 9.03
N ARG A 28 3.02 19.40 8.89
CA ARG A 28 3.51 20.77 9.15
C ARG A 28 3.33 21.71 7.99
N ASP A 29 3.55 21.27 6.76
CA ASP A 29 3.51 22.12 5.57
C ASP A 29 3.15 21.32 4.32
N THR A 30 1.91 21.50 3.87
CA THR A 30 1.43 20.94 2.61
C THR A 30 1.59 21.92 1.44
N SER A 31 1.97 23.16 1.69
CA SER A 31 2.12 24.18 0.65
C SER A 31 3.26 23.83 -0.31
N SER A 32 4.32 23.19 0.18
CA SER A 32 5.44 22.69 -0.63
C SER A 32 5.04 21.63 -1.67
N LEU A 33 3.94 20.89 -1.43
CA LEU A 33 3.40 19.91 -2.39
C LEU A 33 2.83 20.57 -3.66
N PHE A 34 2.39 21.81 -3.56
CA PHE A 34 1.80 22.57 -4.67
C PHE A 34 2.80 23.45 -5.44
N VAL A 35 4.00 23.64 -4.90
CA VAL A 35 5.06 24.41 -5.58
C VAL A 35 5.73 23.55 -6.65
N PRO A 36 5.82 23.98 -7.92
CA PRO A 36 6.34 23.15 -9.03
C PRO A 36 7.88 23.09 -9.06
N GLN A 37 8.52 22.84 -7.93
CA GLN A 37 9.98 22.61 -7.87
C GLN A 37 10.23 21.11 -7.85
N PHE A 38 10.45 20.53 -9.03
CA PHE A 38 10.85 19.11 -9.15
C PHE A 38 12.30 18.92 -8.70
N GLN A 39 12.48 18.22 -7.61
CA GLN A 39 13.81 17.75 -7.20
C GLN A 39 14.21 16.51 -8.01
N ARG A 40 15.51 16.34 -8.29
CA ARG A 40 16.02 15.16 -9.02
C ARG A 40 15.67 13.84 -8.33
N SER A 41 15.58 13.84 -7.00
CA SER A 41 15.15 12.69 -6.20
C SER A 41 13.67 12.31 -6.44
N GLU A 42 12.79 13.29 -6.71
CA GLU A 42 11.39 13.01 -7.02
C GLU A 42 11.23 12.28 -8.36
N VAL A 43 12.04 12.62 -9.35
CA VAL A 43 12.05 11.92 -10.66
C VAL A 43 12.35 10.44 -10.46
N LEU A 44 13.37 10.11 -9.65
CA LEU A 44 13.68 8.72 -9.32
C LEU A 44 12.51 8.04 -8.57
N GLY A 45 11.86 8.74 -7.65
CA GLY A 45 10.69 8.24 -6.94
C GLY A 45 9.51 7.97 -7.88
N PHE A 46 9.28 8.84 -8.87
CA PHE A 46 8.25 8.61 -9.88
C PHE A 46 8.56 7.40 -10.77
N VAL A 47 9.80 7.25 -11.24
CA VAL A 47 10.22 6.11 -12.06
C VAL A 47 10.14 4.79 -11.28
N ALA A 48 10.62 4.77 -10.04
CA ALA A 48 10.55 3.58 -9.19
C ALA A 48 9.09 3.18 -8.87
N GLY A 49 8.22 4.15 -8.65
CA GLY A 49 6.80 3.93 -8.34
C GLY A 49 6.02 3.31 -9.50
N ILE A 50 6.38 3.56 -10.75
CA ILE A 50 5.77 2.90 -11.92
C ILE A 50 5.85 1.37 -11.78
N GLY A 51 7.05 0.84 -11.57
CA GLY A 51 7.26 -0.60 -11.49
C GLY A 51 6.50 -1.25 -10.33
N THR A 52 6.59 -0.67 -9.15
CA THR A 52 5.96 -1.21 -7.94
C THR A 52 4.44 -1.11 -7.95
N THR A 53 3.89 0.00 -8.44
CA THR A 53 2.44 0.24 -8.46
C THR A 53 1.75 -0.62 -9.51
N PHE A 54 2.33 -0.73 -10.70
CA PHE A 54 1.73 -1.49 -11.78
C PHE A 54 2.06 -2.98 -11.75
N ALA A 55 2.88 -3.46 -10.81
CA ALA A 55 3.17 -4.89 -10.66
C ALA A 55 1.91 -5.74 -10.40
N ALA A 56 0.88 -5.20 -9.77
CA ALA A 56 -0.39 -5.90 -9.52
C ALA A 56 -1.37 -5.87 -10.71
N LEU A 57 -1.13 -5.03 -11.73
CA LEU A 57 -2.03 -4.90 -12.88
C LEU A 57 -2.16 -6.17 -13.73
N PRO A 58 -1.08 -6.92 -14.03
CA PRO A 58 -1.20 -8.16 -14.80
C PRO A 58 -2.17 -9.16 -14.18
N ASP A 59 -2.15 -9.31 -12.85
CA ASP A 59 -3.04 -10.23 -12.13
C ASP A 59 -4.50 -9.76 -12.22
N LEU A 60 -4.73 -8.47 -12.05
CA LEU A 60 -6.07 -7.88 -12.19
C LEU A 60 -6.61 -8.06 -13.61
N ILE A 61 -5.81 -7.77 -14.65
CA ILE A 61 -6.17 -7.95 -16.05
C ILE A 61 -6.44 -9.43 -16.35
N ALA A 62 -5.60 -10.33 -15.85
CA ALA A 62 -5.77 -11.78 -16.03
C ALA A 62 -7.08 -12.27 -15.41
N MET A 63 -7.46 -11.77 -14.23
CA MET A 63 -8.72 -12.10 -13.57
C MET A 63 -9.92 -11.64 -14.41
N PHE A 64 -9.90 -10.44 -14.96
CA PHE A 64 -10.96 -9.95 -15.86
C PHE A 64 -11.05 -10.74 -17.15
N ARG A 65 -9.90 -11.08 -17.78
CA ARG A 65 -9.86 -11.88 -19.02
C ARG A 65 -10.38 -13.29 -18.82
N ARG A 66 -10.01 -13.95 -17.70
CA ARG A 66 -10.47 -15.30 -17.37
C ARG A 66 -11.89 -15.34 -16.84
N ARG A 67 -12.44 -14.19 -16.44
CA ARG A 67 -13.74 -14.07 -15.74
C ARG A 67 -13.83 -15.02 -14.54
N SER A 68 -12.73 -15.23 -13.84
CA SER A 68 -12.62 -16.16 -12.72
C SER A 68 -11.74 -15.58 -11.63
N SER A 69 -12.10 -15.89 -10.39
CA SER A 69 -11.34 -15.52 -9.19
C SER A 69 -10.10 -16.37 -8.95
N ALA A 70 -9.89 -17.42 -9.75
CA ALA A 70 -8.81 -18.38 -9.58
C ALA A 70 -7.43 -17.72 -9.67
N GLY A 71 -6.57 -18.05 -8.69
CA GLY A 71 -5.17 -17.58 -8.64
C GLY A 71 -4.95 -16.23 -7.97
N MET A 72 -6.00 -15.50 -7.57
CA MET A 72 -5.87 -14.25 -6.84
C MET A 72 -5.94 -14.46 -5.32
N ASN A 73 -5.07 -13.76 -4.58
CA ASN A 73 -5.13 -13.71 -3.12
C ASN A 73 -5.75 -12.38 -2.64
N PRO A 74 -7.06 -12.33 -2.32
CA PRO A 74 -7.74 -11.12 -1.95
C PRO A 74 -7.30 -10.58 -0.58
N ARG A 75 -6.81 -11.47 0.30
CA ARG A 75 -6.30 -11.07 1.62
C ARG A 75 -5.04 -10.23 1.47
N MET A 76 -4.11 -10.67 0.59
CA MET A 76 -2.89 -9.94 0.33
C MET A 76 -3.18 -8.56 -0.26
N ALA A 77 -4.04 -8.49 -1.28
CA ALA A 77 -4.45 -7.21 -1.88
C ALA A 77 -5.13 -6.28 -0.86
N GLY A 78 -6.01 -6.81 -0.01
CA GLY A 78 -6.67 -6.03 1.04
C GLY A 78 -5.70 -5.47 2.07
N ILE A 79 -4.79 -6.30 2.59
CA ILE A 79 -3.76 -5.88 3.55
C ILE A 79 -2.86 -4.82 2.91
N THR A 80 -2.36 -5.06 1.70
CA THR A 80 -1.52 -4.11 0.98
C THR A 80 -2.24 -2.78 0.79
N GLY A 81 -3.50 -2.78 0.36
CA GLY A 81 -4.31 -1.58 0.20
C GLY A 81 -4.46 -0.77 1.50
N VAL A 82 -4.65 -1.43 2.63
CA VAL A 82 -4.71 -0.76 3.94
C VAL A 82 -3.37 -0.13 4.31
N PHE A 83 -2.26 -0.86 4.14
CA PHE A 83 -0.94 -0.30 4.45
C PHE A 83 -0.55 0.86 3.52
N GLN A 84 -1.04 0.90 2.30
CA GLN A 84 -0.83 2.02 1.39
C GLN A 84 -1.51 3.31 1.88
N ILE A 85 -2.61 3.23 2.63
CA ILE A 85 -3.19 4.39 3.30
C ILE A 85 -2.20 4.99 4.32
N VAL A 86 -1.52 4.13 5.08
CA VAL A 86 -0.46 4.56 6.00
C VAL A 86 0.71 5.20 5.25
N TRP A 87 1.08 4.65 4.08
CA TRP A 87 2.12 5.22 3.21
C TRP A 87 1.73 6.59 2.65
N VAL A 88 0.45 6.82 2.30
CA VAL A 88 -0.04 8.14 1.89
C VAL A 88 0.12 9.14 3.04
N TYR A 89 -0.28 8.75 4.25
CA TYR A 89 -0.10 9.59 5.43
C TYR A 89 1.37 9.93 5.68
N TYR A 90 2.25 8.93 5.61
CA TYR A 90 3.70 9.14 5.70
C TYR A 90 4.20 10.09 4.61
N GLY A 91 3.74 9.92 3.36
CA GLY A 91 4.07 10.81 2.25
C GLY A 91 3.68 12.26 2.50
N LEU A 92 2.55 12.49 3.19
CA LEU A 92 2.12 13.84 3.62
C LEU A 92 3.05 14.42 4.69
N LEU A 93 3.49 13.59 5.64
CA LEU A 93 4.41 14.03 6.70
C LEU A 93 5.77 14.47 6.15
N ILE A 94 6.29 13.76 5.15
CA ILE A 94 7.60 14.07 4.53
C ILE A 94 7.47 14.99 3.28
N ALA A 95 6.26 15.44 2.95
CA ALA A 95 5.94 16.25 1.77
C ALA A 95 6.46 15.62 0.44
N SER A 96 6.38 14.30 0.30
CA SER A 96 6.88 13.57 -0.88
C SER A 96 5.75 13.27 -1.87
N ARG A 97 5.72 14.00 -3.00
CA ARG A 97 4.74 13.81 -4.07
C ARG A 97 4.75 12.40 -4.67
N PRO A 98 5.91 11.78 -5.00
CA PRO A 98 5.93 10.45 -5.57
C PRO A 98 5.30 9.41 -4.64
N VAL A 99 5.59 9.48 -3.33
CA VAL A 99 5.04 8.56 -2.34
C VAL A 99 3.52 8.68 -2.27
N ILE A 100 2.99 9.90 -2.23
CA ILE A 100 1.55 10.14 -2.16
C ILE A 100 0.86 9.62 -3.43
N VAL A 101 1.32 10.04 -4.61
CA VAL A 101 0.66 9.73 -5.88
C VAL A 101 0.63 8.24 -6.14
N TRP A 102 1.78 7.55 -6.01
CA TRP A 102 1.85 6.13 -6.30
C TRP A 102 1.06 5.27 -5.32
N ASN A 103 1.05 5.63 -4.05
CA ASN A 103 0.25 4.90 -3.07
C ASN A 103 -1.26 5.14 -3.25
N LEU A 104 -1.70 6.34 -3.66
CA LEU A 104 -3.11 6.57 -4.02
C LEU A 104 -3.54 5.70 -5.21
N ILE A 105 -2.75 5.64 -6.27
CA ILE A 105 -3.03 4.78 -7.42
C ILE A 105 -3.06 3.31 -7.01
N ALA A 106 -2.11 2.89 -6.20
CA ALA A 106 -2.02 1.51 -5.72
C ALA A 106 -3.19 1.13 -4.80
N ILE A 107 -3.69 2.04 -3.96
CA ILE A 107 -4.93 1.84 -3.17
C ILE A 107 -6.09 1.50 -4.11
N VAL A 108 -6.29 2.29 -5.15
CA VAL A 108 -7.37 2.07 -6.13
C VAL A 108 -7.23 0.69 -6.79
N ILE A 109 -6.04 0.34 -7.27
CA ILE A 109 -5.78 -0.96 -7.92
C ILE A 109 -6.06 -2.12 -6.95
N ASN A 110 -5.59 -2.05 -5.71
CA ASN A 110 -5.77 -3.12 -4.74
C ASN A 110 -7.24 -3.30 -4.32
N PHE A 111 -7.97 -2.22 -4.07
CA PHE A 111 -9.39 -2.31 -3.74
C PHE A 111 -10.26 -2.73 -4.94
N LEU A 112 -9.92 -2.31 -6.16
CA LEU A 112 -10.56 -2.84 -7.37
C LEU A 112 -10.30 -4.34 -7.53
N SER A 113 -9.09 -4.82 -7.21
CA SER A 113 -8.75 -6.24 -7.25
C SER A 113 -9.58 -7.05 -6.26
N VAL A 114 -9.74 -6.55 -5.02
CA VAL A 114 -10.61 -7.19 -4.02
C VAL A 114 -12.07 -7.18 -4.47
N GLY A 115 -12.57 -6.06 -4.98
CA GLY A 115 -13.94 -5.93 -5.49
C GLY A 115 -14.23 -6.88 -6.66
N ALA A 116 -13.33 -6.95 -7.63
CA ALA A 116 -13.42 -7.86 -8.76
C ALA A 116 -13.40 -9.33 -8.30
N TYR A 117 -12.52 -9.69 -7.36
CA TYR A 117 -12.51 -11.01 -6.77
C TYR A 117 -13.87 -11.40 -6.16
N LEU A 118 -14.44 -10.53 -5.32
CA LEU A 118 -15.73 -10.77 -4.70
C LEU A 118 -16.87 -10.90 -5.71
N TYR A 119 -16.82 -10.11 -6.80
CA TYR A 119 -17.78 -10.19 -7.88
C TYR A 119 -17.71 -11.57 -8.59
N PHE A 120 -16.51 -12.01 -8.97
CA PHE A 120 -16.35 -13.29 -9.67
C PHE A 120 -16.66 -14.50 -8.79
N VAL A 121 -16.27 -14.50 -7.51
CA VAL A 121 -16.63 -15.57 -6.56
C VAL A 121 -18.15 -15.70 -6.42
N ARG A 122 -18.87 -14.57 -6.34
CA ARG A 122 -20.35 -14.61 -6.28
C ARG A 122 -20.95 -15.15 -7.56
N SER A 123 -20.42 -14.75 -8.71
CA SER A 123 -20.87 -15.22 -10.02
C SER A 123 -20.63 -16.72 -10.19
N GLU A 124 -19.46 -17.23 -9.82
CA GLU A 124 -19.13 -18.65 -9.84
C GLU A 124 -20.06 -19.47 -8.93
N ARG A 125 -20.30 -19.00 -7.71
CA ARG A 125 -21.22 -19.64 -6.75
C ARG A 125 -22.64 -19.75 -7.29
N ASN A 126 -23.12 -18.71 -7.96
CA ASN A 126 -24.47 -18.71 -8.52
C ASN A 126 -24.62 -19.69 -9.70
N ARG A 127 -23.57 -19.86 -10.50
CA ARG A 127 -23.55 -20.85 -11.62
C ARG A 127 -23.58 -22.29 -11.15
N VAL A 128 -22.98 -22.59 -9.98
CA VAL A 128 -22.98 -23.95 -9.43
C VAL A 128 -24.33 -24.31 -8.80
N LYS A 129 -25.15 -23.32 -8.43
CA LYS A 129 -26.47 -23.53 -7.82
C LYS A 129 -27.62 -23.62 -8.83
N ALA A 130 -27.39 -23.21 -10.07
CA ALA A 130 -28.34 -23.27 -11.18
C ALA A 130 -28.19 -24.55 -11.98
#